data_1da82cbbbfe46aec81d85b84edec653f
#
_entry.id   1da82cbbbfe46aec81d85b84edec653f
#
_cell.length_a   1.000
_cell.length_b   1.000
_cell.length_c   1.000
_cell.angle_alpha   90.00
_cell.angle_beta   90.00
_cell.angle_gamma   90.00
#
_symmetry.space_group_name_H-M   'P 1'
#
loop_
_entity.id
_entity.type
_entity.pdbx_description
1 polymer ?
#
loop_
_entity_poly.entity_id
_entity_poly.type
_entity_poly.pdbx_seq_one_letter_code
_entity_poly.pdbx_strand_id
1 'polypeptide(L)'
;MIIRTNLSSLVALQSRSRAESALGSSIERLASGTRINSARDDAAGQAIANRFTANIKGLGQAARNTNDGISMSQTAQGTLDEINHRLQRIRELSVQGLNGIYDGETGDAIQAEINLNLKEIDRLNQWASFNGIPLLDGTAGTRTLQVGVHDQDTLPIDLGPPGFSLQDLGLIDLNIQGSPNNITPVSV
;
A
#
# COMPACT_ATOMS: atom_id res chain seq x y z
N MET A 1 34.97 28.45 -70.41
CA MET A 1 35.35 28.40 -68.98
C MET A 1 34.67 29.54 -68.26
N ILE A 2 33.77 29.23 -67.35
CA ILE A 2 33.16 30.26 -66.52
C ILE A 2 34.13 30.49 -65.35
N ILE A 3 34.83 31.61 -65.38
CA ILE A 3 35.90 31.92 -64.41
C ILE A 3 35.40 32.48 -63.11
N ARG A 4 34.09 32.81 -63.03
CA ARG A 4 33.48 33.47 -61.86
C ARG A 4 32.69 32.55 -60.96
N THR A 5 32.22 31.40 -61.44
CA THR A 5 31.43 30.46 -60.62
C THR A 5 31.68 29.04 -61.15
N ASN A 6 32.30 28.21 -60.30
CA ASN A 6 32.48 26.79 -60.61
C ASN A 6 31.29 25.98 -59.99
N LEU A 7 30.24 25.77 -60.80
CA LEU A 7 29.03 25.10 -60.40
C LEU A 7 29.28 23.65 -59.89
N SER A 8 30.23 22.94 -60.52
CA SER A 8 30.60 21.60 -60.11
C SER A 8 31.26 21.56 -58.71
N SER A 9 32.08 22.58 -58.41
CA SER A 9 32.67 22.73 -57.07
C SER A 9 31.62 23.06 -56.00
N LEU A 10 30.62 23.89 -56.30
CA LEU A 10 29.56 24.22 -55.41
C LEU A 10 28.69 22.98 -55.14
N VAL A 11 28.34 22.18 -56.15
CA VAL A 11 27.59 20.91 -55.97
C VAL A 11 28.39 19.91 -55.13
N ALA A 12 29.71 19.81 -55.35
CA ALA A 12 30.59 18.94 -54.56
C ALA A 12 30.65 19.37 -53.10
N LEU A 13 30.77 20.67 -52.80
CA LEU A 13 30.72 21.21 -51.43
C LEU A 13 29.39 20.97 -50.77
N GLN A 14 28.28 21.13 -51.47
CA GLN A 14 26.95 20.85 -50.95
C GLN A 14 26.75 19.34 -50.61
N SER A 15 27.23 18.47 -51.51
CA SER A 15 27.16 17.03 -51.30
C SER A 15 28.02 16.58 -50.08
N ARG A 16 29.20 17.19 -49.95
CA ARG A 16 30.07 16.96 -48.78
C ARG A 16 29.41 17.42 -47.50
N SER A 17 28.83 18.62 -47.45
CA SER A 17 28.13 19.12 -46.25
C SER A 17 26.96 18.23 -45.87
N ARG A 18 26.18 17.68 -46.82
CA ARG A 18 25.11 16.72 -46.56
C ARG A 18 25.66 15.41 -45.98
N ALA A 19 26.77 14.90 -46.53
CA ALA A 19 27.40 13.69 -46.03
C ALA A 19 27.95 13.86 -44.61
N GLU A 20 28.58 15.00 -44.30
CA GLU A 20 29.06 15.34 -42.96
C GLU A 20 27.89 15.45 -41.95
N SER A 21 26.77 16.05 -42.33
CA SER A 21 25.57 16.13 -41.50
C SER A 21 24.96 14.75 -41.24
N ALA A 22 24.87 13.90 -42.27
CA ALA A 22 24.37 12.52 -42.14
C ALA A 22 25.28 11.65 -41.24
N LEU A 23 26.60 11.81 -41.39
CA LEU A 23 27.58 11.15 -40.56
C LEU A 23 27.44 11.59 -39.09
N GLY A 24 27.35 12.90 -38.84
CA GLY A 24 27.15 13.45 -37.50
C GLY A 24 25.91 12.88 -36.81
N SER A 25 24.75 12.84 -37.51
CA SER A 25 23.53 12.25 -36.95
C SER A 25 23.65 10.74 -36.71
N SER A 26 24.37 10.02 -37.55
CA SER A 26 24.62 8.59 -37.37
C SER A 26 25.53 8.32 -36.17
N ILE A 27 26.56 9.12 -35.96
CA ILE A 27 27.43 9.04 -34.78
C ILE A 27 26.64 9.35 -33.50
N GLU A 28 25.79 10.39 -33.52
CA GLU A 28 24.95 10.75 -32.38
C GLU A 28 23.98 9.61 -31.99
N ARG A 29 23.32 8.99 -32.96
CA ARG A 29 22.46 7.81 -32.76
C ARG A 29 23.22 6.61 -32.21
N LEU A 30 24.42 6.36 -32.73
CA LEU A 30 25.26 5.26 -32.26
C LEU A 30 25.74 5.49 -30.83
N ALA A 31 26.17 6.72 -30.52
CA ALA A 31 26.68 7.08 -29.20
C ALA A 31 25.58 7.06 -28.14
N SER A 32 24.37 7.51 -28.50
CA SER A 32 23.20 7.49 -27.58
C SER A 32 22.51 6.14 -27.47
N GLY A 33 22.72 5.24 -28.44
CA GLY A 33 21.98 3.97 -28.55
C GLY A 33 20.51 4.14 -28.91
N THR A 34 20.08 5.38 -29.24
CA THR A 34 18.68 5.70 -29.54
C THR A 34 18.54 6.24 -30.98
N ARG A 35 17.46 5.83 -31.65
CA ARG A 35 17.18 6.29 -33.02
C ARG A 35 16.68 7.74 -33.05
N ILE A 36 15.95 8.15 -32.02
CA ILE A 36 15.34 9.47 -31.86
C ILE A 36 16.00 10.14 -30.65
N ASN A 37 16.80 11.16 -30.89
CA ASN A 37 17.51 11.92 -29.85
C ASN A 37 16.88 13.28 -29.58
N SER A 38 16.21 13.85 -30.57
CA SER A 38 15.61 15.17 -30.45
C SER A 38 14.26 15.23 -31.17
N ALA A 39 13.44 16.23 -30.82
CA ALA A 39 12.16 16.50 -31.48
C ALA A 39 12.33 16.80 -32.97
N ARG A 40 13.53 17.22 -33.41
CA ARG A 40 13.85 17.48 -34.80
C ARG A 40 13.96 16.19 -35.64
N ASP A 41 14.35 15.06 -35.00
CA ASP A 41 14.48 13.77 -35.68
C ASP A 41 13.09 13.15 -35.97
N ASP A 42 12.20 13.18 -34.98
CA ASP A 42 10.85 12.69 -35.09
C ASP A 42 10.02 13.19 -33.87
N ALA A 43 9.31 14.30 -34.07
CA ALA A 43 8.50 14.91 -33.01
C ALA A 43 7.34 13.99 -32.54
N ALA A 44 6.72 13.26 -33.48
CA ALA A 44 5.62 12.35 -33.16
C ALA A 44 6.12 11.12 -32.40
N GLY A 45 7.21 10.51 -32.88
CA GLY A 45 7.84 9.38 -32.20
C GLY A 45 8.34 9.73 -30.81
N GLN A 46 8.92 10.93 -30.62
CA GLN A 46 9.37 11.40 -29.32
C GLN A 46 8.19 11.62 -28.35
N ALA A 47 7.09 12.21 -28.81
CA ALA A 47 5.90 12.38 -27.99
C ALA A 47 5.33 11.04 -27.49
N ILE A 48 5.29 10.04 -28.39
CA ILE A 48 4.86 8.68 -28.04
C ILE A 48 5.84 8.03 -27.03
N ALA A 49 7.14 8.13 -27.26
CA ALA A 49 8.17 7.59 -26.37
C ALA A 49 8.11 8.22 -24.97
N ASN A 50 7.88 9.53 -24.88
CA ASN A 50 7.69 10.23 -23.62
C ASN A 50 6.45 9.75 -22.88
N ARG A 51 5.31 9.53 -23.57
CA ARG A 51 4.10 8.96 -22.97
C ARG A 51 4.35 7.55 -22.46
N PHE A 52 5.01 6.69 -23.22
CA PHE A 52 5.35 5.35 -22.75
C PHE A 52 6.28 5.39 -21.55
N THR A 53 7.29 6.28 -21.58
CA THR A 53 8.19 6.43 -20.43
C THR A 53 7.44 6.89 -19.17
N ALA A 54 6.53 7.85 -19.31
CA ALA A 54 5.68 8.29 -18.21
C ALA A 54 4.80 7.15 -17.68
N ASN A 55 4.17 6.40 -18.58
CA ASN A 55 3.33 5.24 -18.21
C ASN A 55 4.15 4.14 -17.50
N ILE A 56 5.34 3.80 -18.02
CA ILE A 56 6.22 2.80 -17.41
C ILE A 56 6.63 3.23 -16.00
N LYS A 57 7.04 4.50 -15.83
CA LYS A 57 7.38 5.04 -14.51
C LYS A 57 6.17 5.04 -13.56
N GLY A 58 5.00 5.43 -14.08
CA GLY A 58 3.75 5.40 -13.32
C GLY A 58 3.35 4.01 -12.88
N LEU A 59 3.38 3.02 -13.78
CA LEU A 59 3.11 1.62 -13.46
C LEU A 59 4.14 1.05 -12.47
N GLY A 60 5.41 1.43 -12.61
CA GLY A 60 6.44 1.05 -11.64
C GLY A 60 6.17 1.61 -10.23
N GLN A 61 5.64 2.83 -10.13
CA GLN A 61 5.21 3.39 -8.84
C GLN A 61 3.94 2.71 -8.34
N ALA A 62 2.96 2.46 -9.21
CA ALA A 62 1.73 1.75 -8.86
C ALA A 62 2.01 0.34 -8.30
N ALA A 63 2.97 -0.37 -8.88
CA ALA A 63 3.41 -1.67 -8.36
C ALA A 63 4.01 -1.56 -6.95
N ARG A 64 4.80 -0.53 -6.67
CA ARG A 64 5.31 -0.28 -5.30
C ARG A 64 4.19 0.05 -4.33
N ASN A 65 3.28 0.94 -4.70
CA ASN A 65 2.12 1.29 -3.88
C ASN A 65 1.26 0.05 -3.56
N THR A 66 1.08 -0.85 -4.53
CA THR A 66 0.35 -2.11 -4.34
C THR A 66 1.06 -3.01 -3.32
N ASN A 67 2.39 -3.14 -3.40
CA ASN A 67 3.16 -3.90 -2.43
C ASN A 67 3.08 -3.29 -1.02
N ASP A 68 3.08 -1.96 -0.91
CA ASP A 68 2.89 -1.26 0.36
C ASP A 68 1.49 -1.56 0.94
N GLY A 69 0.45 -1.55 0.09
CA GLY A 69 -0.90 -1.93 0.48
C GLY A 69 -1.01 -3.39 0.95
N ILE A 70 -0.34 -4.32 0.26
CA ILE A 70 -0.26 -5.72 0.67
C ILE A 70 0.42 -5.84 2.04
N SER A 71 1.54 -5.16 2.23
CA SER A 71 2.28 -5.18 3.50
C SER A 71 1.45 -4.61 4.65
N MET A 72 0.71 -3.53 4.40
CA MET A 72 -0.23 -2.94 5.36
C MET A 72 -1.34 -3.93 5.73
N SER A 73 -1.94 -4.60 4.73
CA SER A 73 -2.98 -5.61 4.96
C SER A 73 -2.47 -6.82 5.72
N GLN A 74 -1.26 -7.30 5.42
CA GLN A 74 -0.63 -8.40 6.14
C GLN A 74 -0.34 -8.04 7.60
N THR A 75 0.08 -6.80 7.88
CA THR A 75 0.28 -6.31 9.24
C THR A 75 -1.05 -6.29 10.01
N ALA A 76 -2.11 -5.79 9.39
CA ALA A 76 -3.44 -5.79 9.98
C ALA A 76 -3.94 -7.21 10.26
N GLN A 77 -3.82 -8.13 9.30
CA GLN A 77 -4.19 -9.53 9.45
C GLN A 77 -3.45 -10.21 10.60
N GLY A 78 -2.12 -10.05 10.66
CA GLY A 78 -1.35 -10.66 11.74
C GLY A 78 -1.76 -10.17 13.13
N THR A 79 -2.11 -8.89 13.27
CA THR A 79 -2.62 -8.35 14.53
C THR A 79 -4.04 -8.85 14.84
N LEU A 80 -4.91 -8.94 13.82
CA LEU A 80 -6.27 -9.49 13.99
C LEU A 80 -6.26 -10.96 14.38
N ASP A 81 -5.34 -11.75 13.84
CA ASP A 81 -5.17 -13.15 14.21
C ASP A 81 -4.79 -13.29 15.71
N GLU A 82 -3.88 -12.45 16.20
CA GLU A 82 -3.51 -12.44 17.62
C GLU A 82 -4.68 -11.97 18.50
N ILE A 83 -5.42 -10.94 18.10
CA ILE A 83 -6.65 -10.52 18.80
C ILE A 83 -7.65 -11.67 18.86
N ASN A 84 -7.86 -12.40 17.77
CA ASN A 84 -8.77 -13.54 17.72
C ASN A 84 -8.33 -14.65 18.68
N HIS A 85 -7.05 -14.95 18.74
CA HIS A 85 -6.51 -15.91 19.72
C HIS A 85 -6.78 -15.48 21.16
N ARG A 86 -6.62 -14.19 21.49
CA ARG A 86 -6.95 -13.66 22.82
C ARG A 86 -8.44 -13.73 23.12
N LEU A 87 -9.29 -13.42 22.14
CA LEU A 87 -10.74 -13.55 22.28
C LEU A 87 -11.19 -14.99 22.53
N GLN A 88 -10.59 -15.96 21.83
CA GLN A 88 -10.85 -17.38 22.07
C GLN A 88 -10.45 -17.78 23.49
N ARG A 89 -9.28 -17.33 23.95
CA ARG A 89 -8.83 -17.58 25.32
C ARG A 89 -9.75 -16.97 26.36
N ILE A 90 -10.21 -15.73 26.16
CA ILE A 90 -11.20 -15.08 27.02
C ILE A 90 -12.49 -15.90 27.06
N ARG A 91 -12.95 -16.42 25.93
CA ARG A 91 -14.14 -17.25 25.84
C ARG A 91 -13.97 -18.56 26.64
N GLU A 92 -12.82 -19.24 26.50
CA GLU A 92 -12.52 -20.45 27.29
C GLU A 92 -12.54 -20.15 28.80
N LEU A 93 -11.86 -19.08 29.21
CA LEU A 93 -11.81 -18.65 30.62
C LEU A 93 -13.19 -18.26 31.14
N SER A 94 -14.01 -17.60 30.30
CA SER A 94 -15.39 -17.24 30.68
C SER A 94 -16.27 -18.48 30.89
N VAL A 95 -16.18 -19.47 30.01
CA VAL A 95 -16.90 -20.73 30.16
C VAL A 95 -16.42 -21.49 31.41
N GLN A 96 -15.10 -21.47 31.66
CA GLN A 96 -14.53 -22.06 32.88
C GLN A 96 -15.03 -21.34 34.13
N GLY A 97 -14.98 -20.01 34.16
CA GLY A 97 -15.35 -19.20 35.33
C GLY A 97 -16.86 -19.25 35.68
N LEU A 98 -17.72 -19.51 34.66
CA LEU A 98 -19.15 -19.69 34.88
C LEU A 98 -19.52 -21.05 35.47
N ASN A 99 -18.56 -21.96 35.66
CA ASN A 99 -18.80 -23.23 36.27
C ASN A 99 -18.98 -23.04 37.82
N GLY A 100 -20.16 -23.26 38.31
CA GLY A 100 -20.55 -23.04 39.73
C GLY A 100 -19.83 -23.89 40.77
N ILE A 101 -18.84 -24.70 40.39
CA ILE A 101 -18.03 -25.50 41.31
C ILE A 101 -16.79 -24.77 41.84
N TYR A 102 -16.47 -23.60 41.25
CA TYR A 102 -15.32 -22.82 41.66
C TYR A 102 -15.68 -21.88 42.82
N ASP A 103 -14.76 -21.74 43.77
CA ASP A 103 -14.85 -20.77 44.86
C ASP A 103 -14.53 -19.34 44.39
N GLY A 104 -14.79 -18.36 45.26
CA GLY A 104 -14.53 -16.95 44.94
C GLY A 104 -13.10 -16.66 44.59
N GLU A 105 -12.11 -17.29 45.24
CA GLU A 105 -10.68 -17.07 44.99
C GLU A 105 -10.27 -17.58 43.60
N THR A 106 -10.79 -18.74 43.19
CA THR A 106 -10.56 -19.29 41.85
C THR A 106 -11.25 -18.41 40.78
N GLY A 107 -12.46 -17.92 41.06
CA GLY A 107 -13.16 -16.98 40.19
C GLY A 107 -12.38 -15.66 40.02
N ASP A 108 -11.79 -15.12 41.07
CA ASP A 108 -10.92 -13.92 41.04
C ASP A 108 -9.69 -14.14 40.17
N ALA A 109 -9.04 -15.30 40.29
CA ALA A 109 -7.87 -15.65 39.49
C ALA A 109 -8.22 -15.72 37.97
N ILE A 110 -9.35 -16.37 37.64
CA ILE A 110 -9.83 -16.44 36.24
C ILE A 110 -10.14 -15.03 35.70
N GLN A 111 -10.83 -14.20 36.49
CA GLN A 111 -11.12 -12.81 36.08
C GLN A 111 -9.85 -11.99 35.88
N ALA A 112 -8.83 -12.17 36.71
CA ALA A 112 -7.54 -11.53 36.55
C ALA A 112 -6.87 -11.91 35.21
N GLU A 113 -6.94 -13.21 34.83
CA GLU A 113 -6.41 -13.67 33.54
C GLU A 113 -7.20 -13.10 32.35
N ILE A 114 -8.55 -13.01 32.46
CA ILE A 114 -9.39 -12.33 31.45
C ILE A 114 -8.95 -10.87 31.30
N ASN A 115 -8.79 -10.15 32.41
CA ASN A 115 -8.40 -8.75 32.40
C ASN A 115 -7.02 -8.54 31.79
N LEU A 116 -6.07 -9.47 31.95
CA LEU A 116 -4.77 -9.43 31.29
C LEU A 116 -4.90 -9.61 29.76
N ASN A 117 -5.75 -10.53 29.30
CA ASN A 117 -6.01 -10.72 27.89
C ASN A 117 -6.74 -9.50 27.27
N LEU A 118 -7.68 -8.89 27.98
CA LEU A 118 -8.33 -7.65 27.53
C LEU A 118 -7.34 -6.49 27.39
N LYS A 119 -6.46 -6.30 28.37
CA LYS A 119 -5.39 -5.28 28.27
C LYS A 119 -4.46 -5.53 27.10
N GLU A 120 -4.15 -6.79 26.81
CA GLU A 120 -3.32 -7.15 25.68
C GLU A 120 -4.01 -6.85 24.32
N ILE A 121 -5.33 -7.12 24.22
CA ILE A 121 -6.11 -6.72 23.04
C ILE A 121 -6.07 -5.21 22.84
N ASP A 122 -6.27 -4.43 23.89
CA ASP A 122 -6.20 -2.96 23.82
C ASP A 122 -4.82 -2.47 23.37
N ARG A 123 -3.76 -3.09 23.94
CA ARG A 123 -2.38 -2.80 23.52
C ARG A 123 -2.13 -3.13 22.04
N LEU A 124 -2.59 -4.30 21.57
CA LEU A 124 -2.45 -4.71 20.17
C LEU A 124 -3.20 -3.74 19.24
N ASN A 125 -4.40 -3.32 19.63
CA ASN A 125 -5.18 -2.34 18.88
C ASN A 125 -4.48 -0.99 18.73
N GLN A 126 -3.91 -0.47 19.83
CA GLN A 126 -3.20 0.81 19.84
C GLN A 126 -1.86 0.77 19.08
N TRP A 127 -1.18 -0.38 19.08
CA TRP A 127 0.15 -0.52 18.48
C TRP A 127 0.09 -0.99 17.02
N ALA A 128 -1.04 -1.49 16.55
CA ALA A 128 -1.24 -1.89 15.16
C ALA A 128 -1.19 -0.67 14.25
N SER A 129 -0.01 -0.34 13.75
CA SER A 129 0.19 0.79 12.85
C SER A 129 1.12 0.43 11.69
N PHE A 130 0.89 1.04 10.55
CA PHE A 130 1.75 0.97 9.37
C PHE A 130 2.13 2.37 8.94
N ASN A 131 3.43 2.68 8.95
CA ASN A 131 3.95 4.01 8.64
C ASN A 131 3.25 5.16 9.43
N GLY A 132 2.96 4.91 10.72
CA GLY A 132 2.28 5.88 11.59
C GLY A 132 0.77 6.00 11.38
N ILE A 133 0.17 5.18 10.50
CA ILE A 133 -1.27 5.10 10.29
C ILE A 133 -1.80 3.98 11.18
N PRO A 134 -2.69 4.24 12.14
CA PRO A 134 -3.33 3.20 12.93
C PRO A 134 -4.21 2.34 12.00
N LEU A 135 -4.19 1.02 12.21
CA LEU A 135 -4.89 0.10 11.32
C LEU A 135 -6.21 -0.41 11.88
N LEU A 136 -6.33 -0.48 13.21
CA LEU A 136 -7.42 -1.20 13.87
C LEU A 136 -8.26 -0.34 14.82
N ASP A 137 -7.87 0.90 15.07
CA ASP A 137 -8.57 1.79 16.01
C ASP A 137 -9.82 2.48 15.41
N GLY A 138 -10.07 2.28 14.11
CA GLY A 138 -11.19 2.90 13.39
C GLY A 138 -11.00 4.38 13.07
N THR A 139 -9.88 5.01 13.42
CA THR A 139 -9.64 6.44 13.19
C THR A 139 -9.05 6.74 11.81
N ALA A 140 -8.44 5.76 11.17
CA ALA A 140 -7.73 5.95 9.90
C ALA A 140 -8.67 6.26 8.71
N GLY A 141 -9.96 5.90 8.79
CA GLY A 141 -10.91 6.07 7.70
C GLY A 141 -10.53 5.26 6.45
N THR A 142 -11.16 5.59 5.33
CA THR A 142 -10.83 4.93 4.06
C THR A 142 -9.53 5.50 3.49
N ARG A 143 -8.55 4.65 3.24
CA ARG A 143 -7.30 4.98 2.56
C ARG A 143 -7.32 4.49 1.12
N THR A 144 -7.01 5.38 0.18
CA THR A 144 -6.97 5.04 -1.25
C THR A 144 -5.54 4.84 -1.70
N LEU A 145 -5.27 3.69 -2.32
CA LEU A 145 -3.99 3.37 -2.96
C LEU A 145 -4.09 3.63 -4.45
N GLN A 146 -3.15 4.38 -5.01
CA GLN A 146 -3.03 4.53 -6.46
C GLN A 146 -2.32 3.30 -7.03
N VAL A 147 -3.07 2.45 -7.75
CA VAL A 147 -2.59 1.17 -8.29
C VAL A 147 -2.42 1.17 -9.81
N GLY A 148 -2.65 2.32 -10.45
CA GLY A 148 -2.49 2.49 -11.89
C GLY A 148 -2.01 3.89 -12.25
N VAL A 149 -2.01 4.20 -13.55
CA VAL A 149 -1.49 5.47 -14.09
C VAL A 149 -2.55 6.53 -14.30
N HIS A 150 -3.84 6.16 -14.21
CA HIS A 150 -4.96 7.09 -14.35
C HIS A 150 -5.51 7.47 -12.98
N ASP A 151 -6.09 8.65 -12.85
CA ASP A 151 -6.59 9.20 -11.59
C ASP A 151 -7.66 8.32 -10.91
N GLN A 152 -8.35 7.47 -11.66
CA GLN A 152 -9.38 6.56 -11.14
C GLN A 152 -8.87 5.14 -10.86
N ASP A 153 -7.61 4.85 -11.16
CA ASP A 153 -7.00 3.54 -10.89
C ASP A 153 -6.62 3.43 -9.40
N THR A 154 -7.61 3.50 -8.53
CA THR A 154 -7.42 3.50 -7.08
C THR A 154 -8.06 2.27 -6.44
N LEU A 155 -7.43 1.76 -5.39
CA LEU A 155 -7.94 0.71 -4.52
C LEU A 155 -8.23 1.30 -3.14
N PRO A 156 -9.50 1.41 -2.71
CA PRO A 156 -9.82 1.85 -1.37
C PRO A 156 -9.58 0.71 -0.37
N ILE A 157 -8.91 1.02 0.75
CA ILE A 157 -8.80 0.16 1.92
C ILE A 157 -9.59 0.86 3.03
N ASP A 158 -10.65 0.23 3.49
CA ASP A 158 -11.47 0.77 4.56
C ASP A 158 -10.91 0.34 5.92
N LEU A 159 -10.49 1.32 6.69
CA LEU A 159 -9.96 1.20 8.04
C LEU A 159 -10.80 2.07 9.01
N GLY A 160 -12.01 2.43 8.56
CA GLY A 160 -12.93 3.26 9.33
C GLY A 160 -13.70 2.48 10.40
N PRO A 161 -14.57 3.18 11.11
CA PRO A 161 -15.39 2.57 12.16
C PRO A 161 -16.32 1.46 11.60
N PRO A 162 -16.65 0.43 12.41
CA PRO A 162 -16.18 0.24 13.77
C PRO A 162 -14.73 -0.23 13.82
N GLY A 163 -13.96 0.24 14.84
CA GLY A 163 -12.64 -0.28 15.15
C GLY A 163 -12.69 -1.61 15.89
N PHE A 164 -11.53 -2.07 16.36
CA PHE A 164 -11.39 -3.28 17.17
C PHE A 164 -11.01 -2.93 18.62
N SER A 165 -11.44 -1.75 19.12
CA SER A 165 -11.27 -1.39 20.53
C SER A 165 -12.15 -2.27 21.43
N LEU A 166 -11.80 -2.38 22.71
CA LEU A 166 -12.63 -3.11 23.67
C LEU A 166 -14.07 -2.57 23.73
N GLN A 167 -14.26 -1.29 23.45
CA GLN A 167 -15.57 -0.64 23.38
C GLN A 167 -16.36 -1.12 22.17
N ASP A 168 -15.71 -1.13 20.99
CA ASP A 168 -16.33 -1.57 19.73
C ASP A 168 -16.67 -3.06 19.76
N LEU A 169 -15.83 -3.85 20.44
CA LEU A 169 -16.06 -5.28 20.67
C LEU A 169 -17.06 -5.57 21.78
N GLY A 170 -17.54 -4.55 22.51
CA GLY A 170 -18.49 -4.71 23.64
C GLY A 170 -17.92 -5.44 24.85
N LEU A 171 -16.60 -5.41 25.06
CA LEU A 171 -15.88 -6.17 26.09
C LEU A 171 -15.41 -5.32 27.27
N ILE A 172 -15.79 -4.04 27.32
CA ILE A 172 -15.25 -3.08 28.29
C ILE A 172 -15.58 -3.45 29.74
N ASP A 173 -16.76 -4.07 29.99
CA ASP A 173 -17.26 -4.42 31.30
C ASP A 173 -17.41 -5.94 31.49
N LEU A 174 -16.60 -6.73 30.79
CA LEU A 174 -16.68 -8.19 30.89
C LEU A 174 -16.25 -8.66 32.25
N ASN A 175 -17.26 -9.08 33.08
CA ASN A 175 -17.08 -9.61 34.42
C ASN A 175 -17.83 -10.93 34.58
N ILE A 176 -17.11 -11.99 34.96
CA ILE A 176 -17.68 -13.33 35.18
C ILE A 176 -18.24 -13.51 36.58
N GLN A 177 -17.96 -12.60 37.53
CA GLN A 177 -18.36 -12.74 38.95
C GLN A 177 -19.71 -12.11 39.29
N GLY A 178 -20.26 -11.30 38.41
CA GLY A 178 -21.34 -10.37 38.78
C GLY A 178 -22.76 -10.75 38.35
N SER A 179 -22.99 -11.74 37.50
CA SER A 179 -24.33 -12.18 37.11
C SER A 179 -24.30 -13.34 36.10
N PRO A 180 -25.11 -14.40 36.27
CA PRO A 180 -25.21 -15.50 35.31
C PRO A 180 -25.81 -15.10 33.94
N ASN A 181 -26.10 -13.81 33.70
CA ASN A 181 -26.86 -13.35 32.53
C ASN A 181 -26.20 -12.20 31.74
N ASN A 182 -24.96 -11.83 32.01
CA ASN A 182 -24.36 -10.68 31.30
C ASN A 182 -23.44 -11.08 30.13
N ILE A 183 -23.63 -12.26 29.56
CA ILE A 183 -23.07 -12.59 28.24
C ILE A 183 -24.20 -12.32 27.23
N THR A 184 -24.38 -11.08 26.82
CA THR A 184 -25.12 -10.77 25.58
C THR A 184 -24.32 -11.34 24.41
N PRO A 185 -24.85 -12.31 23.64
CA PRO A 185 -24.18 -12.76 22.46
C PRO A 185 -24.06 -11.58 21.48
N VAL A 186 -22.82 -11.24 21.08
CA VAL A 186 -22.62 -10.35 19.94
C VAL A 186 -23.27 -11.06 18.75
N SER A 187 -24.39 -10.50 18.29
CA SER A 187 -25.02 -10.94 17.03
C SER A 187 -24.05 -10.67 15.89
N VAL A 188 -23.64 -11.73 15.22
CA VAL A 188 -22.83 -11.73 13.98
C VAL A 188 -23.64 -11.16 12.84
#